data_79b3f471e454016ea55744f30c8ad09e
#
_entry.id   79b3f471e454016ea55744f30c8ad09e
#
_cell.length_a   1.000
_cell.length_b   1.000
_cell.length_c   1.000
_cell.angle_alpha   90.00
_cell.angle_beta   90.00
_cell.angle_gamma   90.00
#
_symmetry.space_group_name_H-M   'P 1'
#
loop_
_entity.id
_entity.type
_entity.pdbx_description
1 polymer ?
#
loop_
_entity_poly.entity_id
_entity_poly.type
_entity_poly.pdbx_seq_one_letter_code
_entity_poly.pdbx_strand_id
1 'polypeptide(L)'
;MIKAWRLIGLIAAAPLLVSCGLFGDKDEDLEPKELVKIAQTVKIKRLWDAKLGGKSEFLRVSLRPVGDGKRIYAAGYDGDVAAFDPATGKQIWRVKLKTQLSAGPGVGEDRVVVVARDGVAIVLDAA
;
A
#
# COMPACT_ATOMS: atom_id res chain seq x y z
N MET A 1 38.39 61.56 25.91
CA MET A 1 37.16 61.53 25.18
C MET A 1 37.08 60.33 24.22
N ILE A 2 37.37 59.08 24.67
CA ILE A 2 37.44 57.90 23.78
C ILE A 2 36.72 56.69 24.46
N LYS A 3 35.84 56.90 25.44
CA LYS A 3 35.14 55.78 26.14
C LYS A 3 33.62 55.66 25.86
N ALA A 4 33.03 56.65 25.20
CA ALA A 4 31.56 56.64 24.96
C ALA A 4 31.16 55.89 23.67
N TRP A 5 32.05 55.70 22.72
CA TRP A 5 31.72 55.10 21.41
C TRP A 5 31.76 53.58 21.39
N ARG A 6 32.37 52.96 22.41
CA ARG A 6 32.42 51.49 22.53
C ARG A 6 31.14 50.89 23.13
N LEU A 7 30.33 51.66 23.81
CA LEU A 7 29.08 51.21 24.41
C LEU A 7 27.87 51.25 23.45
N ILE A 8 27.92 52.07 22.40
CA ILE A 8 26.88 52.21 21.40
C ILE A 8 26.88 51.01 20.42
N GLY A 9 28.03 50.40 20.17
CA GLY A 9 28.17 49.25 19.29
C GLY A 9 27.59 47.94 19.87
N LEU A 10 27.42 47.85 21.20
CA LEU A 10 26.96 46.61 21.86
C LEU A 10 25.46 46.55 21.96
N ILE A 11 24.75 47.66 21.83
CA ILE A 11 23.27 47.74 21.93
C ILE A 11 22.60 47.48 20.57
N ALA A 12 23.31 47.64 19.45
CA ALA A 12 22.78 47.45 18.11
C ALA A 12 22.77 45.97 17.65
N ALA A 13 23.48 45.06 18.35
CA ALA A 13 23.58 43.65 17.98
C ALA A 13 22.53 42.73 18.69
N ALA A 14 21.75 43.25 19.62
CA ALA A 14 20.81 42.47 20.42
C ALA A 14 19.45 42.13 19.75
N PRO A 15 18.92 42.84 18.74
CA PRO A 15 17.60 42.52 18.20
C PRO A 15 17.58 41.46 17.10
N LEU A 16 18.73 40.90 16.69
CA LEU A 16 18.76 39.92 15.58
C LEU A 16 18.57 38.44 16.00
N LEU A 17 18.47 38.16 17.29
CA LEU A 17 18.32 36.77 17.78
C LEU A 17 16.89 36.38 18.21
N VAL A 18 15.90 37.24 18.04
CA VAL A 18 14.50 36.97 18.48
C VAL A 18 13.56 36.64 17.31
N SER A 19 14.09 36.45 16.09
CA SER A 19 13.26 36.26 14.90
C SER A 19 12.98 34.79 14.52
N CYS A 20 13.36 33.82 15.34
CA CYS A 20 13.06 32.41 15.07
C CYS A 20 12.18 31.82 16.17
N GLY A 21 10.90 32.13 16.19
CA GLY A 21 10.02 31.44 17.14
C GLY A 21 8.62 32.01 17.36
N LEU A 22 8.25 33.11 16.72
CA LEU A 22 6.97 33.77 17.00
C LEU A 22 5.85 33.54 15.96
N PHE A 23 6.11 32.79 14.91
CA PHE A 23 5.09 32.38 13.94
C PHE A 23 5.15 30.86 13.75
N GLY A 24 5.08 30.13 14.84
CA GLY A 24 4.64 28.75 14.79
C GLY A 24 3.13 28.78 14.65
N ASP A 25 2.62 28.79 13.42
CA ASP A 25 1.26 28.36 13.20
C ASP A 25 1.18 26.94 13.81
N LYS A 26 0.38 26.83 14.85
CA LYS A 26 -0.03 25.52 15.33
C LYS A 26 -0.84 24.92 14.19
N ASP A 27 -0.21 23.99 13.46
CA ASP A 27 -0.93 23.12 12.53
C ASP A 27 -1.94 22.28 13.32
N GLU A 28 -3.03 22.91 13.77
CA GLU A 28 -4.17 22.23 14.40
C GLU A 28 -4.82 21.23 13.43
N ASP A 29 -4.51 21.32 12.13
CA ASP A 29 -5.03 20.41 11.11
C ASP A 29 -4.30 19.05 11.04
N LEU A 30 -3.17 18.88 11.74
CA LEU A 30 -2.40 17.63 11.74
C LEU A 30 -2.72 16.69 12.91
N GLU A 31 -3.54 17.11 13.85
CA GLU A 31 -4.01 16.20 14.88
C GLU A 31 -5.01 15.19 14.30
N PRO A 32 -4.79 13.87 14.50
CA PRO A 32 -5.73 12.85 14.03
C PRO A 32 -7.10 13.12 14.65
N LYS A 33 -8.10 13.33 13.80
CA LYS A 33 -9.50 13.46 14.27
C LYS A 33 -9.93 12.19 14.98
N GLU A 34 -10.57 12.33 16.13
CA GLU A 34 -11.18 11.19 16.81
C GLU A 34 -12.20 10.50 15.89
N LEU A 35 -12.08 9.17 15.82
CA LEU A 35 -13.01 8.37 15.02
C LEU A 35 -14.39 8.38 15.68
N VAL A 36 -15.36 8.91 14.96
CA VAL A 36 -16.77 8.84 15.39
C VAL A 36 -17.29 7.40 15.27
N LYS A 37 -18.06 6.94 16.25
CA LYS A 37 -18.75 5.65 16.17
C LYS A 37 -19.73 5.66 15.00
N ILE A 38 -19.43 4.88 13.97
CA ILE A 38 -20.31 4.72 12.82
C ILE A 38 -21.32 3.62 13.16
N ALA A 39 -22.62 3.92 13.01
CA ALA A 39 -23.66 2.91 13.13
C ALA A 39 -23.51 1.91 11.96
N GLN A 40 -23.37 0.63 12.27
CA GLN A 40 -23.25 -0.41 11.26
C GLN A 40 -24.59 -0.56 10.53
N THR A 41 -24.64 -0.15 9.27
CA THR A 41 -25.84 -0.24 8.41
C THR A 41 -25.87 -1.53 7.58
N VAL A 42 -24.72 -2.18 7.37
CA VAL A 42 -24.61 -3.40 6.57
C VAL A 42 -23.89 -4.46 7.39
N LYS A 43 -24.50 -5.66 7.45
CA LYS A 43 -23.88 -6.85 8.05
C LYS A 43 -23.08 -7.59 6.98
N ILE A 44 -21.75 -7.55 7.08
CA ILE A 44 -20.86 -8.31 6.20
C ILE A 44 -20.53 -9.63 6.89
N LYS A 45 -20.73 -10.74 6.18
CA LYS A 45 -20.36 -12.09 6.62
C LYS A 45 -19.23 -12.60 5.72
N ARG A 46 -18.15 -13.10 6.32
CA ARG A 46 -17.12 -13.83 5.58
C ARG A 46 -17.70 -15.14 5.10
N LEU A 47 -17.64 -15.42 3.80
CA LEU A 47 -18.09 -16.69 3.22
C LEU A 47 -17.00 -17.75 3.32
N TRP A 48 -15.77 -17.40 2.93
CA TRP A 48 -14.61 -18.28 2.96
C TRP A 48 -13.32 -17.47 2.99
N ASP A 49 -12.22 -18.13 3.21
CA ASP A 49 -10.88 -17.61 3.03
C ASP A 49 -9.98 -18.66 2.38
N ALA A 50 -8.98 -18.20 1.64
CA ALA A 50 -7.97 -19.06 1.03
C ALA A 50 -6.59 -18.44 1.23
N LYS A 51 -5.57 -19.30 1.41
CA LYS A 51 -4.18 -18.89 1.54
C LYS A 51 -3.43 -19.24 0.26
N LEU A 52 -2.91 -18.21 -0.39
CA LEU A 52 -1.85 -18.36 -1.37
C LEU A 52 -0.50 -18.19 -0.66
N GLY A 53 0.43 -19.12 -0.84
CA GLY A 53 1.72 -19.10 -0.17
C GLY A 53 2.54 -17.86 -0.49
N GLY A 54 3.62 -17.67 0.27
CA GLY A 54 4.59 -16.60 0.11
C GLY A 54 4.47 -15.51 1.17
N LYS A 55 5.60 -15.23 1.81
CA LYS A 55 5.78 -14.01 2.60
C LYS A 55 6.39 -12.98 1.65
N SER A 56 5.68 -11.90 1.37
CA SER A 56 6.29 -10.75 0.74
C SER A 56 6.94 -9.88 1.81
N GLU A 57 8.24 -9.69 1.73
CA GLU A 57 8.94 -8.68 2.53
C GLU A 57 8.65 -7.26 2.01
N PHE A 58 8.06 -7.16 0.82
CA PHE A 58 7.74 -5.89 0.17
C PHE A 58 6.24 -5.62 0.21
N LEU A 59 5.81 -4.73 1.10
CA LEU A 59 4.42 -4.28 1.27
C LEU A 59 3.83 -3.54 0.04
N ARG A 60 4.63 -3.32 -1.01
CA ARG A 60 4.24 -2.50 -2.18
C ARG A 60 3.78 -3.28 -3.39
N VAL A 61 3.73 -4.61 -3.32
CA VAL A 61 3.29 -5.43 -4.45
C VAL A 61 1.78 -5.58 -4.42
N SER A 62 1.11 -5.00 -5.40
CA SER A 62 -0.35 -5.09 -5.53
C SER A 62 -0.74 -6.32 -6.33
N LEU A 63 -0.82 -7.47 -5.68
CA LEU A 63 -1.26 -8.73 -6.27
C LEU A 63 -2.78 -8.91 -6.02
N ARG A 64 -3.59 -8.02 -6.59
CA ARG A 64 -5.05 -8.05 -6.40
C ARG A 64 -5.66 -9.26 -7.08
N PRO A 65 -6.55 -10.02 -6.43
CA PRO A 65 -7.34 -11.04 -7.09
C PRO A 65 -8.24 -10.45 -8.17
N VAL A 66 -8.54 -11.24 -9.19
CA VAL A 66 -9.46 -10.87 -10.28
C VAL A 66 -10.45 -12.00 -10.52
N GLY A 67 -11.66 -11.68 -10.95
CA GLY A 67 -12.70 -12.64 -11.29
C GLY A 67 -13.20 -12.46 -12.71
N ASP A 68 -13.61 -13.57 -13.34
CA ASP A 68 -14.28 -13.62 -14.65
C ASP A 68 -15.78 -13.85 -14.54
N GLY A 69 -16.32 -13.82 -13.32
CA GLY A 69 -17.72 -14.17 -13.00
C GLY A 69 -17.94 -15.66 -12.74
N LYS A 70 -17.04 -16.54 -13.13
CA LYS A 70 -17.09 -17.99 -12.88
C LYS A 70 -16.05 -18.45 -11.87
N ARG A 71 -14.89 -17.80 -11.84
CA ARG A 71 -13.75 -18.12 -10.99
C ARG A 71 -13.12 -16.86 -10.42
N ILE A 72 -12.38 -17.01 -9.33
CA ILE A 72 -11.51 -15.97 -8.77
C ILE A 72 -10.09 -16.45 -8.91
N TYR A 73 -9.25 -15.64 -9.52
CA TYR A 73 -7.83 -15.90 -9.71
C TYR A 73 -7.02 -15.05 -8.76
N ALA A 74 -6.04 -15.64 -8.12
CA ALA A 74 -5.14 -14.95 -7.22
C ALA A 74 -3.70 -15.40 -7.47
N ALA A 75 -2.76 -14.48 -7.24
CA ALA A 75 -1.33 -14.74 -7.37
C ALA A 75 -0.60 -14.36 -6.08
N GLY A 76 0.41 -15.13 -5.72
CA GLY A 76 1.34 -14.86 -4.63
C GLY A 76 2.68 -14.36 -5.17
N TYR A 77 3.36 -13.53 -4.39
CA TYR A 77 4.67 -12.96 -4.75
C TYR A 77 5.71 -14.01 -5.16
N ASP A 78 5.68 -15.17 -4.51
CA ASP A 78 6.62 -16.27 -4.71
C ASP A 78 6.30 -17.17 -5.92
N GLY A 79 5.38 -16.74 -6.80
CA GLY A 79 5.04 -17.42 -8.05
C GLY A 79 3.86 -18.39 -7.95
N ASP A 80 3.17 -18.46 -6.83
CA ASP A 80 1.93 -19.21 -6.75
C ASP A 80 0.81 -18.50 -7.50
N VAL A 81 0.12 -19.21 -8.38
CA VAL A 81 -1.09 -18.73 -9.05
C VAL A 81 -2.17 -19.80 -8.89
N ALA A 82 -3.37 -19.39 -8.50
CA ALA A 82 -4.47 -20.32 -8.27
C ALA A 82 -5.81 -19.74 -8.70
N ALA A 83 -6.73 -20.65 -9.08
CA ALA A 83 -8.13 -20.36 -9.31
C ALA A 83 -9.00 -20.99 -8.22
N PHE A 84 -10.05 -20.26 -7.84
CA PHE A 84 -10.98 -20.65 -6.79
C PHE A 84 -12.42 -20.52 -7.27
N ASP A 85 -13.27 -21.39 -6.78
CA ASP A 85 -14.71 -21.27 -6.89
C ASP A 85 -15.19 -20.10 -6.01
N PRO A 86 -15.92 -19.11 -6.56
CA PRO A 86 -16.31 -17.92 -5.82
C PRO A 86 -17.34 -18.18 -4.71
N ALA A 87 -18.15 -19.22 -4.83
CA ALA A 87 -19.18 -19.53 -3.85
C ALA A 87 -18.64 -20.30 -2.64
N THR A 88 -17.69 -21.19 -2.87
CA THR A 88 -17.20 -22.13 -1.86
C THR A 88 -15.77 -21.87 -1.39
N GLY A 89 -14.97 -21.11 -2.16
CA GLY A 89 -13.54 -20.93 -1.95
C GLY A 89 -12.70 -22.17 -2.27
N LYS A 90 -13.32 -23.22 -2.84
CA LYS A 90 -12.59 -24.42 -3.23
C LYS A 90 -11.59 -24.11 -4.33
N GLN A 91 -10.35 -24.52 -4.12
CA GLN A 91 -9.30 -24.40 -5.14
C GLN A 91 -9.63 -25.30 -6.33
N ILE A 92 -9.70 -24.73 -7.53
CA ILE A 92 -9.93 -25.43 -8.80
C ILE A 92 -8.60 -25.94 -9.33
N TRP A 93 -7.64 -25.04 -9.46
CA TRP A 93 -6.26 -25.38 -9.82
C TRP A 93 -5.24 -24.47 -9.13
N ARG A 94 -4.00 -24.90 -9.10
CA ARG A 94 -2.86 -24.13 -8.62
C ARG A 94 -1.61 -24.48 -9.41
N VAL A 95 -0.84 -23.49 -9.77
CA VAL A 95 0.45 -23.65 -10.41
C VAL A 95 1.52 -22.87 -9.64
N LYS A 96 2.71 -23.43 -9.53
CA LYS A 96 3.89 -22.78 -8.96
C LYS A 96 4.82 -22.39 -10.07
N LEU A 97 4.91 -21.10 -10.35
CA LEU A 97 5.89 -20.54 -11.25
C LEU A 97 7.25 -20.42 -10.55
N LYS A 98 8.34 -20.67 -11.26
CA LYS A 98 9.69 -20.59 -10.71
C LYS A 98 10.25 -19.16 -10.76
N THR A 99 9.39 -18.17 -10.48
CA THR A 99 9.76 -16.75 -10.50
C THR A 99 8.93 -15.96 -9.50
N GLN A 100 9.44 -14.80 -9.08
CA GLN A 100 8.70 -13.84 -8.27
C GLN A 100 7.78 -13.01 -9.17
N LEU A 101 6.57 -12.71 -8.70
CA LEU A 101 5.59 -11.93 -9.43
C LEU A 101 5.57 -10.49 -8.95
N SER A 102 5.44 -9.56 -9.88
CA SER A 102 5.36 -8.11 -9.61
C SER A 102 3.95 -7.54 -9.80
N ALA A 103 3.09 -8.22 -10.56
CA ALA A 103 1.71 -7.82 -10.78
C ALA A 103 0.76 -8.99 -10.59
N GLY A 104 -0.46 -8.67 -10.14
CA GLY A 104 -1.54 -9.62 -9.95
C GLY A 104 -2.10 -10.14 -11.28
N PRO A 105 -2.95 -11.18 -11.24
CA PRO A 105 -3.50 -11.76 -12.43
C PRO A 105 -4.42 -10.78 -13.16
N GLY A 106 -4.31 -10.75 -14.49
CA GLY A 106 -5.34 -10.26 -15.39
C GLY A 106 -6.05 -11.45 -16.03
N VAL A 107 -7.34 -11.35 -16.33
CA VAL A 107 -8.12 -12.43 -16.96
C VAL A 107 -8.90 -11.91 -18.16
N GLY A 108 -8.93 -12.71 -19.22
CA GLY A 108 -9.70 -12.46 -20.44
C GLY A 108 -9.53 -13.60 -21.43
N GLU A 109 -10.56 -13.88 -22.25
CA GLU A 109 -10.52 -14.86 -23.34
C GLU A 109 -9.95 -16.24 -22.90
N ASP A 110 -10.43 -16.75 -21.77
CA ASP A 110 -9.97 -18.03 -21.16
C ASP A 110 -8.46 -18.06 -20.86
N ARG A 111 -7.85 -16.91 -20.66
CA ARG A 111 -6.43 -16.75 -20.30
C ARG A 111 -6.28 -15.99 -18.99
N VAL A 112 -5.28 -16.39 -18.23
CA VAL A 112 -4.82 -15.67 -17.04
C VAL A 112 -3.40 -15.20 -17.29
N VAL A 113 -3.14 -13.91 -17.15
CA VAL A 113 -1.82 -13.31 -17.36
C VAL A 113 -1.28 -12.80 -16.04
N VAL A 114 -0.04 -13.16 -15.72
CA VAL A 114 0.70 -12.63 -14.58
C VAL A 114 2.03 -12.05 -15.08
N VAL A 115 2.58 -11.09 -14.34
CA VAL A 115 3.86 -10.49 -14.71
C VAL A 115 4.92 -10.84 -13.67
N ALA A 116 6.01 -11.39 -14.12
CA ALA A 116 7.18 -11.69 -13.31
C ALA A 116 7.94 -10.40 -12.98
N ARG A 117 8.77 -10.46 -11.94
CA ARG A 117 9.55 -9.30 -11.46
C ARG A 117 10.58 -8.79 -12.49
N ASP A 118 11.04 -9.64 -13.39
CA ASP A 118 11.92 -9.29 -14.50
C ASP A 118 11.19 -8.69 -15.72
N GLY A 119 9.87 -8.50 -15.62
CA GLY A 119 9.04 -7.93 -16.67
C GLY A 119 8.45 -8.95 -17.66
N VAL A 120 8.72 -10.23 -17.49
CA VAL A 120 8.17 -11.28 -18.36
C VAL A 120 6.69 -11.48 -18.06
N ALA A 121 5.84 -11.39 -19.10
CA ALA A 121 4.43 -11.75 -19.00
C ALA A 121 4.26 -13.26 -19.21
N ILE A 122 3.61 -13.92 -18.26
CA ILE A 122 3.36 -15.36 -18.30
C ILE A 122 1.86 -15.56 -18.48
N VAL A 123 1.48 -16.32 -19.50
CA VAL A 123 0.10 -16.62 -19.84
C VAL A 123 -0.21 -18.05 -19.43
N LEU A 124 -1.29 -18.23 -18.67
CA LEU A 124 -1.81 -19.51 -18.21
C LEU A 124 -3.20 -19.73 -18.82
N ASP A 125 -3.59 -20.99 -18.93
CA ASP A 125 -4.98 -21.35 -19.24
C ASP A 125 -5.85 -21.06 -18.03
N ALA A 126 -7.03 -20.49 -18.25
CA ALA A 126 -7.98 -20.19 -17.17
C ALA A 126 -8.78 -21.44 -16.73
N ALA A 127 -8.80 -22.50 -17.56
CA ALA A 127 -9.57 -23.74 -17.33
C ALA A 127 -9.00 -24.61 -16.20
#